data_9992c48c65c770366b7eaa2ff20fe3fc
#
_entry.id   9992c48c65c770366b7eaa2ff20fe3fc
#
_cell.length_a   1.000
_cell.length_b   1.000
_cell.length_c   1.000
_cell.angle_alpha   90.00
_cell.angle_beta   90.00
_cell.angle_gamma   90.00
#
_symmetry.space_group_name_H-M   'P 1'
#
loop_
_entity.id
_entity.type
_entity.pdbx_description
1 polymer ?
#
loop_
_entity_poly.entity_id
_entity_poly.type
_entity_poly.pdbx_seq_one_letter_code
_entity_poly.pdbx_strand_id
1 'polypeptide(L)'
;MLRQCDTRTLQWADKTMSVMRAEQLEACEKDLTGLPSRCLFEPECSNIDAEKLYELSFFADEDRSISGRALRPALHTVEQLRNRVLHTFVQECALLSVEEHDLLVRAVLFGGRISLNDWNELIPARALVRRLWCRVEGVGENAVLVMPHQLCASALLLLAGDSHKAVRNIVEQVHDSIENTLYLLGAAQAAGPARHMASLLKDTCVAGHPELITRFLLAGFDYVYDRSGNLLLIHPGLADPDKMMGITNTEMNPEALSKASDSINDLESPLYERMLGLLIDVTRPEITPEDAVEDLIILAKQEVPWKDMLEVLSSLLICQPTPEMRSALKDLSDRVPRWLGLSTSRVQ
;
A
#
# COMPACT_ATOMS: atom_id res chain seq x y z
N MET A 1 16.22 -11.46 9.71
CA MET A 1 17.35 -11.16 8.82
C MET A 1 16.96 -9.88 8.11
N LEU A 2 17.33 -8.71 8.67
CA LEU A 2 17.13 -7.44 7.99
C LEU A 2 17.89 -7.58 6.66
N ARG A 3 17.18 -7.48 5.54
CA ARG A 3 17.85 -7.36 4.24
C ARG A 3 18.76 -6.15 4.37
N GLN A 4 20.05 -6.31 4.10
CA GLN A 4 20.91 -5.17 3.82
C GLN A 4 20.22 -4.40 2.70
N CYS A 5 19.71 -3.20 3.01
CA CYS A 5 19.23 -2.29 2.00
C CYS A 5 20.32 -2.17 0.94
N ASP A 6 19.98 -2.46 -0.29
CA ASP A 6 20.91 -2.29 -1.40
C ASP A 6 21.31 -0.80 -1.42
N THR A 7 22.58 -0.53 -1.59
CA THR A 7 23.13 0.85 -1.65
C THR A 7 22.47 1.74 -2.68
N ARG A 8 21.75 1.15 -3.65
CA ARG A 8 20.94 1.90 -4.63
C ARG A 8 19.66 2.47 -4.03
N THR A 9 18.99 1.74 -3.14
CA THR A 9 17.80 2.19 -2.42
C THR A 9 18.16 3.35 -1.50
N LEU A 10 19.36 3.31 -0.87
CA LEU A 10 19.88 4.42 -0.08
C LEU A 10 20.19 5.67 -0.91
N GLN A 11 20.53 5.57 -2.19
CA GLN A 11 20.75 6.72 -3.06
C GLN A 11 19.45 7.49 -3.38
N TRP A 12 18.32 6.82 -3.32
CA TRP A 12 17.00 7.45 -3.39
C TRP A 12 16.55 7.99 -2.03
N ALA A 13 16.82 7.24 -0.98
CA ALA A 13 16.61 7.64 0.41
C ALA A 13 17.44 8.86 0.82
N ASP A 14 18.40 9.28 0.01
CA ASP A 14 19.29 10.43 0.29
C ASP A 14 18.56 11.77 0.45
N LYS A 15 17.24 11.79 0.35
CA LYS A 15 16.52 13.05 0.41
C LYS A 15 15.36 13.17 1.39
N THR A 16 14.97 12.17 2.17
CA THR A 16 13.90 12.37 3.20
C THR A 16 13.16 11.09 3.61
N MET A 17 13.78 9.92 3.78
CA MET A 17 12.99 8.72 4.04
C MET A 17 13.48 7.88 5.19
N SER A 18 12.53 7.43 5.98
CA SER A 18 12.68 6.33 6.90
C SER A 18 13.01 5.02 6.18
N VAL A 19 13.64 4.07 6.85
CA VAL A 19 13.96 2.75 6.30
C VAL A 19 12.70 2.05 5.77
N MET A 20 11.58 2.21 6.44
CA MET A 20 10.30 1.62 6.09
C MET A 20 9.72 2.22 4.81
N ARG A 21 9.82 3.54 4.64
CA ARG A 21 9.40 4.20 3.40
C ARG A 21 10.32 3.87 2.23
N ALA A 22 11.61 3.68 2.48
CA ALA A 22 12.54 3.18 1.45
C ALA A 22 12.15 1.78 0.96
N GLU A 23 11.73 0.89 1.86
CA GLU A 23 11.22 -0.44 1.49
C GLU A 23 9.90 -0.38 0.70
N GLN A 24 8.99 0.53 1.07
CA GLN A 24 7.77 0.79 0.30
C GLN A 24 8.09 1.29 -1.11
N LEU A 25 9.04 2.21 -1.22
CA LEU A 25 9.46 2.73 -2.52
C LEU A 25 10.13 1.66 -3.39
N GLU A 26 10.98 0.84 -2.81
CA GLU A 26 11.57 -0.28 -3.54
C GLU A 26 10.50 -1.22 -4.07
N ALA A 27 9.47 -1.51 -3.24
CA ALA A 27 8.33 -2.30 -3.66
C ALA A 27 7.53 -1.59 -4.77
N CYS A 28 7.27 -0.28 -4.63
CA CYS A 28 6.61 0.52 -5.66
C CYS A 28 7.43 0.55 -6.96
N GLU A 29 8.72 0.81 -6.87
CA GLU A 29 9.60 0.88 -8.03
C GLU A 29 9.72 -0.47 -8.73
N LYS A 30 9.78 -1.56 -7.97
CA LYS A 30 9.75 -2.92 -8.51
C LYS A 30 8.45 -3.21 -9.25
N ASP A 31 7.31 -2.83 -8.69
CA ASP A 31 6.01 -2.97 -9.35
C ASP A 31 5.93 -2.11 -10.61
N LEU A 32 6.36 -0.86 -10.53
CA LEU A 32 6.33 0.08 -11.66
C LEU A 32 7.27 -0.34 -12.80
N THR A 33 8.42 -0.93 -12.50
CA THR A 33 9.39 -1.41 -13.48
C THR A 33 9.13 -2.84 -13.93
N GLY A 34 8.54 -3.66 -13.08
CA GLY A 34 8.18 -5.06 -13.37
C GLY A 34 6.95 -5.19 -14.27
N LEU A 35 5.98 -4.27 -14.12
CA LEU A 35 4.86 -4.19 -15.04
C LEU A 35 5.35 -3.75 -16.42
N PRO A 36 4.77 -4.28 -17.52
CA PRO A 36 5.25 -3.95 -18.86
C PRO A 36 5.30 -2.43 -19.02
N SER A 37 6.45 -1.90 -19.37
CA SER A 37 6.70 -0.48 -19.59
C SER A 37 5.85 0.13 -20.72
N ARG A 38 5.06 -0.71 -21.40
CA ARG A 38 4.18 -0.34 -22.47
C ARG A 38 2.74 -0.34 -22.01
N CYS A 39 2.08 0.78 -22.23
CA CYS A 39 0.66 0.90 -21.96
C CYS A 39 -0.13 -0.10 -22.83
N LEU A 40 -1.06 -0.79 -22.22
CA LEU A 40 -1.96 -1.75 -22.88
C LEU A 40 -2.65 -1.18 -24.14
N PHE A 41 -2.78 0.15 -24.21
CA PHE A 41 -3.46 0.85 -25.30
C PHE A 41 -2.56 1.28 -26.47
N GLU A 42 -1.27 0.97 -26.43
CA GLU A 42 -0.36 1.29 -27.53
C GLU A 42 -0.42 0.24 -28.64
N PRO A 43 -0.21 0.66 -29.90
CA PRO A 43 -0.22 -0.27 -31.05
C PRO A 43 0.80 -1.39 -30.94
N GLU A 44 1.92 -1.12 -30.29
CA GLU A 44 3.03 -2.05 -30.12
C GLU A 44 2.78 -3.15 -29.07
N CYS A 45 1.72 -3.01 -28.28
CA CYS A 45 1.33 -4.02 -27.27
C CYS A 45 0.78 -5.33 -27.87
N SER A 46 0.61 -5.42 -29.18
CA SER A 46 0.20 -6.68 -29.84
C SER A 46 1.24 -7.81 -29.71
N ASN A 47 2.47 -7.50 -29.33
CA ASN A 47 3.60 -8.44 -29.22
C ASN A 47 4.07 -8.67 -27.77
N ILE A 48 3.17 -8.54 -26.79
CA ILE A 48 3.48 -8.87 -25.39
C ILE A 48 3.70 -10.39 -25.28
N ASP A 49 4.79 -10.79 -24.62
CA ASP A 49 5.05 -12.20 -24.36
C ASP A 49 4.02 -12.81 -23.39
N ALA A 50 3.91 -14.15 -23.40
CA ALA A 50 2.88 -14.85 -22.64
C ALA A 50 3.01 -14.67 -21.13
N GLU A 51 4.22 -14.48 -20.59
CA GLU A 51 4.47 -14.29 -19.17
C GLU A 51 3.95 -12.92 -18.73
N LYS A 52 4.29 -11.87 -19.46
CA LYS A 52 3.78 -10.51 -19.19
C LYS A 52 2.29 -10.40 -19.40
N LEU A 53 1.75 -11.09 -20.41
CA LEU A 53 0.32 -11.15 -20.61
C LEU A 53 -0.39 -11.84 -19.44
N TYR A 54 0.22 -12.87 -18.86
CA TYR A 54 -0.28 -13.54 -17.68
C TYR A 54 -0.29 -12.61 -16.47
N GLU A 55 0.78 -11.84 -16.23
CA GLU A 55 0.84 -10.84 -15.16
C GLU A 55 -0.24 -9.76 -15.32
N LEU A 56 -0.43 -9.23 -16.53
CA LEU A 56 -1.50 -8.28 -16.81
C LEU A 56 -2.88 -8.86 -16.58
N SER A 57 -3.09 -10.13 -17.00
CA SER A 57 -4.34 -10.85 -16.78
C SER A 57 -4.64 -11.04 -15.30
N PHE A 58 -3.59 -11.14 -14.48
CA PHE A 58 -3.72 -11.24 -13.02
C PHE A 58 -4.47 -10.04 -12.43
N PHE A 59 -4.13 -8.83 -12.84
CA PHE A 59 -4.77 -7.61 -12.34
C PHE A 59 -6.12 -7.33 -12.98
N ALA A 60 -6.42 -7.93 -14.13
CA ALA A 60 -7.65 -7.74 -14.86
C ALA A 60 -8.72 -8.81 -14.59
N ASP A 61 -8.39 -9.89 -13.86
CA ASP A 61 -9.29 -11.04 -13.72
C ASP A 61 -10.43 -10.79 -12.71
N GLU A 62 -11.67 -10.82 -13.21
CA GLU A 62 -12.90 -10.60 -12.43
C GLU A 62 -13.26 -11.79 -11.53
N ASP A 63 -12.86 -13.00 -11.92
CA ASP A 63 -13.26 -14.24 -11.25
C ASP A 63 -12.48 -14.52 -9.96
N ARG A 64 -11.61 -13.62 -9.52
CA ARG A 64 -10.94 -13.72 -8.24
C ARG A 64 -11.90 -13.39 -7.12
N SER A 65 -12.61 -14.39 -6.68
CA SER A 65 -13.36 -14.26 -5.45
C SER A 65 -12.37 -14.10 -4.30
N ILE A 66 -12.59 -13.08 -3.47
CA ILE A 66 -11.84 -12.83 -2.23
C ILE A 66 -11.90 -14.04 -1.29
N SER A 67 -12.87 -14.95 -1.50
CA SER A 67 -13.10 -16.15 -0.72
C SER A 67 -12.15 -17.30 -1.00
N GLY A 68 -11.06 -17.04 -1.69
CA GLY A 68 -9.99 -17.95 -1.64
C GLY A 68 -9.64 -18.72 -2.87
N ARG A 69 -8.84 -19.48 -3.08
CA ARG A 69 -8.04 -20.23 -4.05
C ARG A 69 -7.54 -19.32 -5.15
N ALA A 70 -6.23 -19.13 -5.16
CA ALA A 70 -5.50 -18.55 -6.29
C ALA A 70 -5.89 -19.32 -7.58
N LEU A 71 -7.03 -18.93 -8.17
CA LEU A 71 -7.43 -19.41 -9.47
C LEU A 71 -6.37 -18.90 -10.43
N ARG A 72 -5.85 -19.77 -11.27
CA ARG A 72 -4.97 -19.33 -12.35
C ARG A 72 -5.77 -18.34 -13.18
N PRO A 73 -5.25 -17.12 -13.42
CA PRO A 73 -5.95 -16.16 -14.26
C PRO A 73 -6.20 -16.79 -15.63
N ALA A 74 -7.39 -16.53 -16.18
CA ALA A 74 -7.67 -16.90 -17.55
C ALA A 74 -6.68 -16.17 -18.46
N LEU A 75 -6.12 -16.85 -19.45
CA LEU A 75 -5.23 -16.23 -20.41
C LEU A 75 -6.08 -15.32 -21.30
N HIS A 76 -5.96 -14.00 -21.11
CA HIS A 76 -6.65 -13.01 -21.92
C HIS A 76 -5.76 -12.56 -23.09
N THR A 77 -6.38 -12.22 -24.21
CA THR A 77 -5.68 -11.50 -25.27
C THR A 77 -5.54 -10.02 -24.87
N VAL A 78 -4.58 -9.32 -25.46
CA VAL A 78 -4.42 -7.86 -25.26
C VAL A 78 -5.71 -7.10 -25.54
N GLU A 79 -6.45 -7.50 -26.56
CA GLU A 79 -7.72 -6.88 -26.92
C GLU A 79 -8.81 -7.12 -25.86
N GLN A 80 -8.89 -8.32 -25.33
CA GLN A 80 -9.81 -8.64 -24.23
C GLN A 80 -9.48 -7.80 -22.99
N LEU A 81 -8.19 -7.65 -22.64
CA LEU A 81 -7.77 -6.81 -21.51
C LEU A 81 -8.12 -5.33 -21.74
N ARG A 82 -7.88 -4.81 -22.96
CA ARG A 82 -8.28 -3.43 -23.32
C ARG A 82 -9.77 -3.20 -23.15
N ASN A 83 -10.58 -4.07 -23.73
CA ASN A 83 -12.03 -3.96 -23.65
C ASN A 83 -12.52 -4.03 -22.20
N ARG A 84 -11.91 -4.88 -21.39
CA ARG A 84 -12.20 -5.02 -19.96
C ARG A 84 -11.90 -3.73 -19.21
N VAL A 85 -10.69 -3.20 -19.36
CA VAL A 85 -10.29 -1.93 -18.73
C VAL A 85 -11.25 -0.80 -19.13
N LEU A 86 -11.58 -0.67 -20.42
CA LEU A 86 -12.52 0.36 -20.89
C LEU A 86 -13.91 0.19 -20.29
N HIS A 87 -14.37 -1.06 -20.15
CA HIS A 87 -15.70 -1.35 -19.63
C HIS A 87 -15.84 -1.03 -18.13
N THR A 88 -14.79 -1.31 -17.35
CA THR A 88 -14.82 -1.13 -15.88
C THR A 88 -14.29 0.23 -15.42
N PHE A 89 -13.58 0.95 -16.29
CA PHE A 89 -12.90 2.20 -15.93
C PHE A 89 -13.80 3.22 -15.24
N VAL A 90 -15.02 3.40 -15.75
CA VAL A 90 -15.98 4.38 -15.22
C VAL A 90 -16.37 4.06 -13.78
N GLN A 91 -16.72 2.80 -13.52
CA GLN A 91 -17.11 2.35 -12.20
C GLN A 91 -15.91 2.34 -11.22
N GLU A 92 -14.74 1.93 -11.70
CA GLU A 92 -13.53 1.90 -10.89
C GLU A 92 -13.03 3.30 -10.51
N CYS A 93 -13.25 4.32 -11.34
CA CYS A 93 -12.93 5.70 -10.97
C CYS A 93 -13.67 6.18 -9.70
N ALA A 94 -14.81 5.57 -9.38
CA ALA A 94 -15.52 5.86 -8.13
C ALA A 94 -14.81 5.26 -6.90
N LEU A 95 -13.94 4.26 -7.11
CA LEU A 95 -13.24 3.52 -6.06
C LEU A 95 -11.78 3.96 -5.90
N LEU A 96 -11.44 5.16 -6.31
CA LEU A 96 -10.10 5.73 -6.09
C LEU A 96 -9.98 6.34 -4.70
N SER A 97 -8.83 6.19 -4.07
CA SER A 97 -8.47 7.00 -2.90
C SER A 97 -8.36 8.48 -3.29
N VAL A 98 -8.26 9.37 -2.31
CA VAL A 98 -8.12 10.81 -2.57
C VAL A 98 -6.86 11.07 -3.38
N GLU A 99 -5.74 10.47 -3.00
CA GLU A 99 -4.44 10.64 -3.65
C GLU A 99 -4.44 10.06 -5.08
N GLU A 100 -5.02 8.87 -5.27
CA GLU A 100 -5.18 8.25 -6.59
C GLU A 100 -6.03 9.13 -7.51
N HIS A 101 -7.14 9.66 -6.96
CA HIS A 101 -8.03 10.55 -7.70
C HIS A 101 -7.33 11.85 -8.11
N ASP A 102 -6.63 12.50 -7.18
CA ASP A 102 -5.95 13.76 -7.44
C ASP A 102 -4.83 13.58 -8.47
N LEU A 103 -4.09 12.49 -8.40
CA LEU A 103 -3.08 12.15 -9.39
C LEU A 103 -3.72 11.90 -10.76
N LEU A 104 -4.85 11.18 -10.82
CA LEU A 104 -5.61 10.95 -12.05
C LEU A 104 -6.10 12.27 -12.66
N VAL A 105 -6.69 13.16 -11.85
CA VAL A 105 -7.16 14.49 -12.28
C VAL A 105 -6.01 15.28 -12.90
N ARG A 106 -4.88 15.35 -12.25
CA ARG A 106 -3.69 16.02 -12.76
C ARG A 106 -3.24 15.42 -14.09
N ALA A 107 -3.14 14.08 -14.18
CA ALA A 107 -2.77 13.41 -15.43
C ALA A 107 -3.71 13.79 -16.57
N VAL A 108 -5.02 13.79 -16.33
CA VAL A 108 -6.03 14.15 -17.34
C VAL A 108 -5.92 15.61 -17.75
N LEU A 109 -5.77 16.55 -16.79
CA LEU A 109 -5.65 17.99 -17.07
C LEU A 109 -4.38 18.34 -17.88
N PHE A 110 -3.31 17.58 -17.70
CA PHE A 110 -2.05 17.74 -18.43
C PHE A 110 -1.93 16.84 -19.68
N GLY A 111 -3.06 16.35 -20.21
CA GLY A 111 -3.07 15.60 -21.47
C GLY A 111 -2.50 14.19 -21.38
N GLY A 112 -2.55 13.60 -20.20
CA GLY A 112 -2.12 12.22 -19.96
C GLY A 112 -0.64 12.05 -19.61
N ARG A 113 0.11 13.13 -19.39
CA ARG A 113 1.54 13.05 -19.01
C ARG A 113 1.85 14.02 -17.88
N ILE A 114 2.31 13.49 -16.75
CA ILE A 114 2.75 14.30 -15.60
C ILE A 114 4.05 13.74 -15.03
N SER A 115 4.95 14.65 -14.64
CA SER A 115 6.13 14.27 -13.86
C SER A 115 5.71 13.92 -12.44
N LEU A 116 6.28 12.86 -11.89
CA LEU A 116 6.14 12.50 -10.48
C LEU A 116 7.27 13.23 -9.75
N ASN A 117 6.93 14.29 -9.03
CA ASN A 117 7.90 15.18 -8.42
C ASN A 117 8.19 14.83 -6.96
N ASP A 118 7.32 14.03 -6.36
CA ASP A 118 7.40 13.58 -4.98
C ASP A 118 7.30 12.06 -4.94
N TRP A 119 8.11 11.45 -4.09
CA TRP A 119 8.05 10.02 -3.85
C TRP A 119 6.67 9.58 -3.30
N ASN A 120 5.97 10.44 -2.55
CA ASN A 120 4.60 10.17 -2.11
C ASN A 120 3.65 9.91 -3.30
N GLU A 121 3.95 10.46 -4.48
CA GLU A 121 3.16 10.24 -5.69
C GLU A 121 3.39 8.85 -6.32
N LEU A 122 4.45 8.14 -5.94
CA LEU A 122 4.72 6.79 -6.45
C LEU A 122 3.71 5.76 -5.96
N ILE A 123 3.19 5.93 -4.73
CA ILE A 123 2.18 5.02 -4.16
C ILE A 123 0.87 5.08 -4.96
N PRO A 124 0.22 6.25 -5.15
CA PRO A 124 -0.98 6.33 -5.98
C PRO A 124 -0.69 6.04 -7.46
N ALA A 125 0.51 6.36 -7.98
CA ALA A 125 0.91 5.97 -9.33
C ALA A 125 0.95 4.45 -9.49
N ARG A 126 1.49 3.70 -8.52
CA ARG A 126 1.49 2.23 -8.50
C ARG A 126 0.06 1.69 -8.60
N ALA A 127 -0.86 2.24 -7.84
CA ALA A 127 -2.26 1.81 -7.87
C ALA A 127 -2.90 2.02 -9.25
N LEU A 128 -2.65 3.17 -9.90
CA LEU A 128 -3.13 3.43 -11.27
C LEU A 128 -2.49 2.50 -12.31
N VAL A 129 -1.20 2.16 -12.13
CA VAL A 129 -0.50 1.20 -13.00
C VAL A 129 -1.02 -0.23 -12.79
N ARG A 130 -1.27 -0.65 -11.56
CA ARG A 130 -1.88 -1.97 -11.24
C ARG A 130 -3.29 -2.11 -11.81
N ARG A 131 -4.04 -1.00 -11.96
CA ARG A 131 -5.33 -0.98 -12.66
C ARG A 131 -5.19 -1.03 -14.19
N LEU A 132 -3.98 -1.06 -14.72
CA LEU A 132 -3.66 -1.02 -16.15
C LEU A 132 -4.08 0.28 -16.86
N TRP A 133 -4.24 1.37 -16.11
CA TRP A 133 -4.66 2.66 -16.65
C TRP A 133 -3.49 3.54 -17.09
N CYS A 134 -2.35 3.33 -16.47
CA CYS A 134 -1.16 4.15 -16.67
C CYS A 134 0.07 3.27 -16.80
N ARG A 135 1.16 3.88 -17.23
CA ARG A 135 2.52 3.36 -17.06
C ARG A 135 3.42 4.46 -16.52
N VAL A 136 4.56 4.09 -15.97
CA VAL A 136 5.60 5.04 -15.60
C VAL A 136 6.77 4.91 -16.58
N GLU A 137 7.20 6.03 -17.13
CA GLU A 137 8.39 6.16 -17.96
C GLU A 137 9.49 6.83 -17.14
N GLY A 138 10.73 6.37 -17.30
CA GLY A 138 11.86 6.88 -16.53
C GLY A 138 11.88 6.32 -15.10
N VAL A 139 12.88 6.74 -14.36
CA VAL A 139 13.10 6.39 -12.96
C VAL A 139 13.54 7.62 -12.20
N GLY A 140 13.30 7.65 -10.93
CA GLY A 140 13.77 8.72 -10.12
C GLY A 140 13.07 10.05 -10.37
N GLU A 141 13.78 11.12 -10.18
CA GLU A 141 13.33 12.49 -10.44
C GLU A 141 12.82 12.69 -11.88
N ASN A 142 13.08 11.76 -12.77
CA ASN A 142 12.62 11.77 -14.16
C ASN A 142 11.42 10.84 -14.40
N ALA A 143 10.80 10.32 -13.35
CA ALA A 143 9.63 9.47 -13.47
C ALA A 143 8.43 10.28 -14.02
N VAL A 144 7.81 9.77 -15.06
CA VAL A 144 6.67 10.40 -15.73
C VAL A 144 5.53 9.38 -15.78
N LEU A 145 4.40 9.72 -15.18
CA LEU A 145 3.17 8.95 -15.33
C LEU A 145 2.55 9.25 -16.69
N VAL A 146 2.23 8.20 -17.43
CA VAL A 146 1.64 8.29 -18.77
C VAL A 146 0.32 7.55 -18.82
N MET A 147 -0.74 8.27 -19.12
CA MET A 147 -2.09 7.75 -19.27
C MET A 147 -2.50 7.74 -20.74
N PRO A 148 -3.14 6.69 -21.27
CA PRO A 148 -3.61 6.64 -22.64
C PRO A 148 -4.69 7.69 -22.92
N HIS A 149 -4.65 8.29 -24.10
CA HIS A 149 -5.61 9.33 -24.50
C HIS A 149 -7.07 8.83 -24.42
N GLN A 150 -7.31 7.56 -24.72
CA GLN A 150 -8.65 6.95 -24.65
C GLN A 150 -9.23 7.02 -23.25
N LEU A 151 -8.41 6.76 -22.22
CA LEU A 151 -8.83 6.84 -20.84
C LEU A 151 -8.92 8.29 -20.36
N CYS A 152 -8.03 9.18 -20.81
CA CYS A 152 -8.12 10.62 -20.50
C CYS A 152 -9.47 11.21 -20.95
N ALA A 153 -9.91 10.90 -22.16
CA ALA A 153 -11.19 11.38 -22.68
C ALA A 153 -12.38 10.88 -21.85
N SER A 154 -12.35 9.61 -21.42
CA SER A 154 -13.39 9.03 -20.57
C SER A 154 -13.36 9.65 -19.16
N ALA A 155 -12.18 9.87 -18.59
CA ALA A 155 -12.01 10.48 -17.28
C ALA A 155 -12.53 11.92 -17.22
N LEU A 156 -12.28 12.74 -18.23
CA LEU A 156 -12.77 14.12 -18.29
C LEU A 156 -14.30 14.22 -18.10
N LEU A 157 -15.05 13.30 -18.69
CA LEU A 157 -16.50 13.25 -18.59
C LEU A 157 -16.97 12.90 -17.17
N LEU A 158 -16.20 12.06 -16.49
CA LEU A 158 -16.50 11.60 -15.12
C LEU A 158 -16.15 12.63 -14.07
N LEU A 159 -14.99 13.28 -14.21
CA LEU A 159 -14.48 14.26 -13.25
C LEU A 159 -15.33 15.54 -13.23
N ALA A 160 -16.07 15.83 -14.31
CA ALA A 160 -17.01 16.94 -14.38
C ALA A 160 -18.31 16.69 -13.58
N GLY A 161 -18.56 15.50 -13.06
CA GLY A 161 -19.80 15.11 -12.39
C GLY A 161 -19.63 14.85 -10.89
N ASP A 162 -20.66 15.24 -10.09
CA ASP A 162 -20.67 14.98 -8.63
C ASP A 162 -21.08 13.55 -8.24
N SER A 163 -21.41 12.70 -9.22
CA SER A 163 -22.01 11.38 -8.98
C SER A 163 -21.11 10.42 -8.17
N HIS A 164 -19.80 10.63 -8.19
CA HIS A 164 -18.83 9.79 -7.50
C HIS A 164 -18.45 10.28 -6.09
N LYS A 165 -18.85 11.49 -5.72
CA LYS A 165 -18.42 12.10 -4.45
C LYS A 165 -18.88 11.28 -3.22
N ALA A 166 -20.15 10.81 -3.23
CA ALA A 166 -20.65 10.00 -2.13
C ALA A 166 -19.94 8.65 -2.01
N VAL A 167 -19.59 8.03 -3.15
CA VAL A 167 -18.84 6.78 -3.18
C VAL A 167 -17.42 6.99 -2.66
N ARG A 168 -16.75 8.06 -3.08
CA ARG A 168 -15.38 8.40 -2.62
C ARG A 168 -15.32 8.57 -1.11
N ASN A 169 -16.26 9.25 -0.48
CA ASN A 169 -16.28 9.39 0.99
C ASN A 169 -16.35 8.01 1.68
N ILE A 170 -17.10 7.06 1.12
CA ILE A 170 -17.16 5.69 1.63
C ILE A 170 -15.82 4.98 1.42
N VAL A 171 -15.23 5.14 0.25
CA VAL A 171 -13.92 4.53 -0.10
C VAL A 171 -12.83 5.03 0.84
N GLU A 172 -12.78 6.33 1.10
CA GLU A 172 -11.82 6.95 2.03
C GLU A 172 -11.97 6.35 3.44
N GLN A 173 -13.19 6.30 3.98
CA GLN A 173 -13.44 5.68 5.29
C GLN A 173 -13.02 4.20 5.36
N VAL A 174 -13.24 3.46 4.27
CA VAL A 174 -12.83 2.04 4.20
C VAL A 174 -11.31 1.93 4.07
N HIS A 175 -10.67 2.79 3.28
CA HIS A 175 -9.23 2.83 3.12
C HIS A 175 -8.54 3.07 4.46
N ASP A 176 -8.92 4.12 5.18
CA ASP A 176 -8.40 4.46 6.51
C ASP A 176 -8.64 3.31 7.51
N SER A 177 -9.82 2.69 7.45
CA SER A 177 -10.14 1.54 8.31
C SER A 177 -9.24 0.33 8.03
N ILE A 178 -8.87 0.09 6.77
CA ILE A 178 -7.94 -0.97 6.39
C ILE A 178 -6.52 -0.62 6.84
N GLU A 179 -6.05 0.59 6.60
CA GLU A 179 -4.72 1.03 7.03
C GLU A 179 -4.56 0.93 8.54
N ASN A 180 -5.53 1.44 9.29
CA ASN A 180 -5.57 1.30 10.76
C ASN A 180 -5.54 -0.17 11.19
N THR A 181 -6.29 -1.03 10.50
CA THR A 181 -6.29 -2.47 10.77
C THR A 181 -4.91 -3.08 10.55
N LEU A 182 -4.28 -2.75 9.43
CA LEU A 182 -2.95 -3.25 9.10
C LEU A 182 -1.89 -2.72 10.06
N TYR A 183 -1.99 -1.45 10.46
CA TYR A 183 -1.12 -0.88 11.49
C TYR A 183 -1.25 -1.60 12.83
N LEU A 184 -2.48 -1.99 13.22
CA LEU A 184 -2.74 -2.71 14.47
C LEU A 184 -2.32 -4.17 14.43
N LEU A 185 -2.59 -4.86 13.33
CA LEU A 185 -2.50 -6.32 13.23
C LEU A 185 -1.31 -6.81 12.40
N GLY A 186 -0.70 -5.97 11.58
CA GLY A 186 0.34 -6.30 10.61
C GLY A 186 -0.18 -6.98 9.35
N ALA A 187 -1.26 -7.74 9.44
CA ALA A 187 -1.93 -8.36 8.30
C ALA A 187 -3.41 -8.63 8.61
N ALA A 188 -4.25 -8.68 7.58
CA ALA A 188 -5.68 -9.00 7.69
C ALA A 188 -6.18 -9.77 6.47
N GLN A 189 -7.14 -10.68 6.65
CA GLN A 189 -7.78 -11.33 5.52
C GLN A 189 -8.61 -10.34 4.70
N ALA A 190 -8.40 -10.25 3.40
CA ALA A 190 -9.09 -9.33 2.50
C ALA A 190 -10.62 -9.53 2.46
N ALA A 191 -11.09 -10.72 2.80
CA ALA A 191 -12.53 -11.04 2.82
C ALA A 191 -13.34 -10.19 3.82
N GLY A 192 -12.74 -9.77 4.94
CA GLY A 192 -13.39 -8.88 5.91
C GLY A 192 -13.64 -7.48 5.34
N PRO A 193 -12.59 -6.75 4.96
CA PRO A 193 -12.69 -5.45 4.29
C PRO A 193 -13.63 -5.46 3.09
N ALA A 194 -13.54 -6.49 2.25
CA ALA A 194 -14.38 -6.60 1.07
C ALA A 194 -15.86 -6.72 1.38
N ARG A 195 -16.26 -7.55 2.36
CA ARG A 195 -17.65 -7.63 2.80
C ARG A 195 -18.15 -6.33 3.40
N HIS A 196 -17.31 -5.67 4.20
CA HIS A 196 -17.64 -4.38 4.77
C HIS A 196 -17.89 -3.32 3.69
N MET A 197 -16.96 -3.20 2.75
CA MET A 197 -17.08 -2.27 1.61
C MET A 197 -18.31 -2.58 0.75
N ALA A 198 -18.57 -3.85 0.43
CA ALA A 198 -19.75 -4.27 -0.32
C ALA A 198 -21.05 -3.87 0.39
N SER A 199 -21.09 -3.98 1.72
CA SER A 199 -22.24 -3.56 2.53
C SER A 199 -22.48 -2.06 2.46
N LEU A 200 -21.44 -1.24 2.49
CA LEU A 200 -21.54 0.21 2.40
C LEU A 200 -21.91 0.71 1.00
N LEU A 201 -21.45 0.01 -0.03
CA LEU A 201 -21.65 0.37 -1.44
C LEU A 201 -22.92 -0.23 -2.08
N LYS A 202 -23.75 -0.95 -1.32
CA LYS A 202 -24.91 -1.69 -1.83
C LYS A 202 -25.93 -0.85 -2.62
N ASP A 203 -26.02 0.46 -2.32
CA ASP A 203 -26.98 1.39 -2.95
C ASP A 203 -26.27 2.40 -3.89
N THR A 204 -25.08 2.06 -4.37
CA THR A 204 -24.27 2.92 -5.24
C THR A 204 -24.14 2.37 -6.66
N CYS A 205 -23.47 3.10 -7.55
CA CYS A 205 -23.19 2.67 -8.93
C CYS A 205 -22.24 1.45 -9.02
N VAL A 206 -21.58 1.08 -7.94
CA VAL A 206 -20.72 -0.12 -7.84
C VAL A 206 -21.44 -1.32 -7.22
N ALA A 207 -22.70 -1.16 -6.85
CA ALA A 207 -23.50 -2.27 -6.34
C ALA A 207 -23.61 -3.41 -7.36
N GLY A 208 -23.41 -4.64 -6.90
CA GLY A 208 -23.42 -5.82 -7.79
C GLY A 208 -22.11 -6.11 -8.52
N HIS A 209 -21.04 -5.35 -8.26
CA HIS A 209 -19.72 -5.51 -8.87
C HIS A 209 -18.65 -5.88 -7.82
N PRO A 210 -18.70 -7.08 -7.19
CA PRO A 210 -17.74 -7.48 -6.17
C PRO A 210 -16.30 -7.55 -6.69
N GLU A 211 -16.12 -7.80 -7.99
CA GLU A 211 -14.84 -7.79 -8.68
C GLU A 211 -14.13 -6.42 -8.58
N LEU A 212 -14.87 -5.32 -8.60
CA LEU A 212 -14.30 -3.97 -8.48
C LEU A 212 -13.73 -3.73 -7.08
N ILE A 213 -14.38 -4.29 -6.05
CA ILE A 213 -13.89 -4.23 -4.66
C ILE A 213 -12.57 -5.01 -4.54
N THR A 214 -12.50 -6.20 -5.14
CA THR A 214 -11.25 -6.98 -5.17
C THR A 214 -10.13 -6.19 -5.84
N ARG A 215 -10.41 -5.56 -6.97
CA ARG A 215 -9.42 -4.74 -7.70
C ARG A 215 -8.98 -3.51 -6.90
N PHE A 216 -9.90 -2.87 -6.18
CA PHE A 216 -9.55 -1.79 -5.26
C PHE A 216 -8.53 -2.26 -4.22
N LEU A 217 -8.79 -3.39 -3.56
CA LEU A 217 -7.88 -3.94 -2.55
C LEU A 217 -6.52 -4.32 -3.13
N LEU A 218 -6.49 -5.00 -4.29
CA LEU A 218 -5.25 -5.42 -4.94
C LEU A 218 -4.44 -4.24 -5.51
N ALA A 219 -5.10 -3.17 -5.91
CA ALA A 219 -4.43 -1.99 -6.43
C ALA A 219 -3.84 -1.12 -5.32
N GLY A 220 -4.62 -0.88 -4.25
CA GLY A 220 -4.27 0.07 -3.20
C GLY A 220 -3.36 -0.50 -2.10
N PHE A 221 -3.40 -1.81 -1.85
CA PHE A 221 -2.70 -2.42 -0.71
C PHE A 221 -1.66 -3.45 -1.13
N ASP A 222 -0.68 -3.68 -0.25
CA ASP A 222 0.23 -4.80 -0.38
C ASP A 222 -0.45 -6.08 0.10
N TYR A 223 -0.16 -7.19 -0.56
CA TYR A 223 -0.84 -8.44 -0.30
C TYR A 223 0.02 -9.67 -0.56
N VAL A 224 -0.37 -10.77 0.09
CA VAL A 224 0.18 -12.11 -0.12
C VAL A 224 -0.95 -13.14 -0.10
N TYR A 225 -0.69 -14.34 -0.60
CA TYR A 225 -1.60 -15.47 -0.42
C TYR A 225 -1.08 -16.37 0.70
N ASP A 226 -1.97 -16.73 1.63
CA ASP A 226 -1.65 -17.72 2.67
C ASP A 226 -1.53 -19.14 2.07
N ARG A 227 -1.12 -20.10 2.90
CA ARG A 227 -0.97 -21.51 2.48
C ARG A 227 -2.29 -22.15 2.03
N SER A 228 -3.42 -21.60 2.40
CA SER A 228 -4.76 -22.03 2.01
C SER A 228 -5.25 -21.34 0.75
N GLY A 229 -4.49 -20.36 0.22
CA GLY A 229 -4.82 -19.55 -0.94
C GLY A 229 -5.74 -18.38 -0.62
N ASN A 230 -5.92 -18.00 0.66
CA ASN A 230 -6.66 -16.80 1.02
C ASN A 230 -5.79 -15.56 0.79
N LEU A 231 -6.42 -14.48 0.33
CA LEU A 231 -5.78 -13.19 0.16
C LEU A 231 -5.62 -12.50 1.52
N LEU A 232 -4.39 -12.21 1.89
CA LEU A 232 -4.04 -11.40 3.06
C LEU A 232 -3.56 -10.04 2.58
N LEU A 233 -4.15 -8.97 3.08
CA LEU A 233 -3.59 -7.63 3.01
C LEU A 233 -2.52 -7.53 4.10
N ILE A 234 -1.41 -6.89 3.80
CA ILE A 234 -0.26 -6.77 4.70
C ILE A 234 0.13 -5.31 4.89
N HIS A 235 0.62 -4.99 6.10
CA HIS A 235 1.24 -3.70 6.34
C HIS A 235 2.54 -3.57 5.53
N PRO A 236 2.78 -2.44 4.85
CA PRO A 236 3.97 -2.29 3.99
C PRO A 236 5.30 -2.45 4.73
N GLY A 237 5.36 -2.11 6.02
CA GLY A 237 6.54 -2.31 6.87
C GLY A 237 6.69 -3.74 7.40
N LEU A 238 5.88 -4.72 6.96
CA LEU A 238 5.99 -6.11 7.40
C LEU A 238 7.15 -6.83 6.68
N ALA A 239 8.26 -7.05 7.38
CA ALA A 239 9.47 -7.62 6.80
C ALA A 239 9.37 -9.11 6.45
N ASP A 240 8.49 -9.86 7.13
CA ASP A 240 8.34 -11.31 6.94
C ASP A 240 6.85 -11.71 6.96
N PRO A 241 6.18 -11.63 5.80
CA PRO A 241 4.79 -12.03 5.68
C PRO A 241 4.51 -13.50 6.06
N ASP A 242 5.51 -14.38 5.93
CA ASP A 242 5.35 -15.80 6.24
C ASP A 242 5.04 -16.04 7.73
N LYS A 243 5.49 -15.15 8.61
CA LYS A 243 5.16 -15.20 10.04
C LYS A 243 3.69 -14.95 10.32
N MET A 244 3.00 -14.27 9.40
CA MET A 244 1.58 -13.94 9.51
C MET A 244 0.66 -14.97 8.85
N MET A 245 1.22 -15.97 8.14
CA MET A 245 0.46 -16.97 7.38
C MET A 245 -0.33 -17.99 8.23
N GLY A 246 -0.43 -17.80 9.53
CA GLY A 246 -1.25 -18.62 10.42
C GLY A 246 -2.45 -17.89 11.02
N ILE A 247 -2.63 -16.62 10.67
CA ILE A 247 -3.71 -15.79 11.23
C ILE A 247 -5.04 -16.21 10.60
N THR A 248 -5.77 -17.06 11.29
CA THR A 248 -7.13 -17.40 10.95
C THR A 248 -8.08 -16.36 11.53
N ASN A 249 -8.89 -15.75 10.65
CA ASN A 249 -10.11 -15.00 10.99
C ASN A 249 -9.97 -13.84 11.98
N THR A 250 -9.17 -12.85 11.67
CA THR A 250 -9.47 -11.52 12.18
C THR A 250 -10.61 -10.94 11.33
N GLU A 251 -11.85 -11.27 11.71
CA GLU A 251 -13.00 -10.54 11.18
C GLU A 251 -12.82 -9.09 11.61
N MET A 252 -12.76 -8.18 10.64
CA MET A 252 -12.83 -6.76 10.94
C MET A 252 -14.18 -6.48 11.59
N ASN A 253 -14.17 -6.35 12.91
CA ASN A 253 -15.26 -5.74 13.63
C ASN A 253 -14.89 -4.26 13.84
N PRO A 254 -15.56 -3.30 13.15
CA PRO A 254 -15.23 -1.87 13.25
C PRO A 254 -15.24 -1.35 14.69
N GLU A 255 -16.14 -1.85 15.54
CA GLU A 255 -16.21 -1.43 16.94
C GLU A 255 -15.03 -1.99 17.77
N ALA A 256 -14.61 -3.22 17.49
CA ALA A 256 -13.45 -3.82 18.16
C ALA A 256 -12.15 -3.13 17.72
N LEU A 257 -12.06 -2.75 16.44
CA LEU A 257 -10.92 -2.01 15.90
C LEU A 257 -10.85 -0.59 16.44
N SER A 258 -11.98 0.12 16.55
CA SER A 258 -12.03 1.44 17.19
C SER A 258 -11.55 1.37 18.64
N LYS A 259 -12.04 0.42 19.43
CA LYS A 259 -11.60 0.22 20.80
C LYS A 259 -10.13 -0.18 20.93
N ALA A 260 -9.64 -1.00 20.01
CA ALA A 260 -8.23 -1.36 19.95
C ALA A 260 -7.35 -0.17 19.56
N SER A 261 -7.81 0.67 18.62
CA SER A 261 -7.15 1.91 18.23
C SER A 261 -7.03 2.87 19.41
N ASP A 262 -8.13 3.07 20.16
CA ASP A 262 -8.12 3.94 21.35
C ASP A 262 -7.12 3.42 22.40
N SER A 263 -7.12 2.10 22.67
CA SER A 263 -6.18 1.49 23.62
C SER A 263 -4.72 1.59 23.19
N ILE A 264 -4.47 1.55 21.88
CA ILE A 264 -3.10 1.69 21.33
C ILE A 264 -2.67 3.15 21.39
N ASN A 265 -3.54 4.09 21.06
CA ASN A 265 -3.27 5.51 21.18
C ASN A 265 -2.90 5.88 22.63
N ASP A 266 -3.58 5.30 23.63
CA ASP A 266 -3.28 5.51 25.04
C ASP A 266 -1.91 4.94 25.45
N LEU A 267 -1.43 3.88 24.81
CA LEU A 267 -0.14 3.25 25.11
C LEU A 267 1.01 3.81 24.27
N GLU A 268 0.77 4.05 23.01
CA GLU A 268 1.81 4.48 22.05
C GLU A 268 2.04 5.99 22.11
N SER A 269 0.99 6.81 22.30
CA SER A 269 1.11 8.26 22.25
C SER A 269 2.16 8.84 23.23
N PRO A 270 2.21 8.45 24.50
CA PRO A 270 3.26 8.93 25.43
C PRO A 270 4.66 8.44 25.05
N LEU A 271 4.78 7.25 24.45
CA LEU A 271 6.06 6.70 24.01
C LEU A 271 6.54 7.40 22.74
N TYR A 272 5.62 7.67 21.84
CA TYR A 272 5.83 8.43 20.61
C TYR A 272 6.34 9.83 20.93
N GLU A 273 5.61 10.60 21.75
CA GLU A 273 5.97 11.97 22.13
C GLU A 273 7.33 12.05 22.81
N ARG A 274 7.62 11.10 23.72
CA ARG A 274 8.90 11.04 24.40
C ARG A 274 10.05 10.80 23.41
N MET A 275 9.89 9.84 22.49
CA MET A 275 10.91 9.52 21.51
C MET A 275 11.07 10.68 20.52
N LEU A 276 9.97 11.25 20.03
CA LEU A 276 9.96 12.39 19.14
C LEU A 276 10.76 13.57 19.72
N GLY A 277 10.47 13.93 20.99
CA GLY A 277 11.18 15.00 21.68
C GLY A 277 12.70 14.77 21.81
N LEU A 278 13.14 13.51 21.80
CA LEU A 278 14.57 13.16 21.84
C LEU A 278 15.22 13.18 20.44
N LEU A 279 14.43 13.08 19.37
CA LEU A 279 14.93 12.95 17.99
C LEU A 279 14.93 14.25 17.20
N ILE A 280 14.14 15.27 17.58
CA ILE A 280 13.90 16.50 16.82
C ILE A 280 15.16 17.14 16.23
N ASP A 281 16.24 17.26 16.98
CA ASP A 281 17.43 18.01 16.55
C ASP A 281 18.61 17.09 16.18
N VAL A 282 18.42 15.79 16.19
CA VAL A 282 19.51 14.83 16.08
C VAL A 282 19.31 13.76 15.02
N THR A 283 18.15 13.73 14.38
CA THR A 283 17.89 12.94 13.17
C THR A 283 18.70 13.46 12.01
N ARG A 284 19.05 12.57 11.10
CA ARG A 284 19.70 12.95 9.84
C ARG A 284 18.78 13.88 9.04
N PRO A 285 19.34 14.87 8.28
CA PRO A 285 18.53 15.81 7.53
C PRO A 285 17.57 15.20 6.50
N GLU A 286 17.87 13.97 6.08
CA GLU A 286 17.11 13.22 5.09
C GLU A 286 15.88 12.53 5.68
N ILE A 287 15.75 12.50 7.02
CA ILE A 287 14.70 11.75 7.74
C ILE A 287 13.98 12.71 8.67
N THR A 288 12.64 12.71 8.63
CA THR A 288 11.89 13.45 9.63
C THR A 288 11.93 12.75 10.97
N PRO A 289 11.94 13.46 12.11
CA PRO A 289 11.88 12.83 13.42
C PRO A 289 10.64 11.95 13.59
N GLU A 290 9.52 12.36 13.03
CA GLU A 290 8.25 11.63 13.00
C GLU A 290 8.40 10.27 12.33
N ASP A 291 8.95 10.25 11.10
CA ASP A 291 9.21 9.02 10.35
C ASP A 291 10.15 8.08 11.13
N ALA A 292 11.18 8.63 11.76
CA ALA A 292 12.11 7.86 12.57
C ALA A 292 11.43 7.18 13.78
N VAL A 293 10.49 7.87 14.45
CA VAL A 293 9.73 7.27 15.56
C VAL A 293 8.79 6.20 15.07
N GLU A 294 8.09 6.44 13.95
CA GLU A 294 7.19 5.44 13.34
C GLU A 294 7.94 4.15 12.97
N ASP A 295 9.11 4.26 12.36
CA ASP A 295 9.95 3.11 12.05
C ASP A 295 10.29 2.29 13.29
N LEU A 296 10.70 2.96 14.37
CA LEU A 296 11.04 2.29 15.63
C LEU A 296 9.83 1.59 16.25
N ILE A 297 8.64 2.19 16.15
CA ILE A 297 7.37 1.56 16.58
C ILE A 297 7.07 0.32 15.77
N ILE A 298 7.18 0.39 14.43
CA ILE A 298 6.93 -0.76 13.56
C ILE A 298 7.93 -1.89 13.82
N LEU A 299 9.20 -1.56 14.04
CA LEU A 299 10.20 -2.56 14.44
C LEU A 299 9.84 -3.22 15.78
N ALA A 300 9.36 -2.43 16.74
CA ALA A 300 8.88 -2.95 18.02
C ALA A 300 7.67 -3.88 17.82
N LYS A 301 6.71 -3.53 16.98
CA LYS A 301 5.54 -4.38 16.64
C LYS A 301 5.95 -5.73 16.05
N GLN A 302 7.05 -5.79 15.31
CA GLN A 302 7.60 -7.00 14.69
C GLN A 302 8.49 -7.84 15.59
N GLU A 303 8.64 -7.47 16.85
CA GLU A 303 9.55 -8.14 17.82
C GLU A 303 11.01 -8.17 17.34
N VAL A 304 11.46 -7.12 16.64
CA VAL A 304 12.85 -7.01 16.21
C VAL A 304 13.75 -7.02 17.43
N PRO A 305 14.87 -7.80 17.44
CA PRO A 305 15.77 -7.87 18.58
C PRO A 305 16.32 -6.50 18.97
N TRP A 306 16.46 -6.27 20.26
CA TRP A 306 16.97 -5.01 20.83
C TRP A 306 18.24 -4.50 20.16
N LYS A 307 19.18 -5.41 19.87
CA LYS A 307 20.45 -5.06 19.23
C LYS A 307 20.21 -4.44 17.85
N ASP A 308 19.34 -5.04 17.08
CA ASP A 308 19.03 -4.60 15.71
C ASP A 308 18.26 -3.28 15.73
N MET A 309 17.32 -3.11 16.67
CA MET A 309 16.63 -1.82 16.88
C MET A 309 17.62 -0.70 17.24
N LEU A 310 18.64 -0.99 18.05
CA LEU A 310 19.67 -0.02 18.41
C LEU A 310 20.57 0.33 17.22
N GLU A 311 20.87 -0.62 16.36
CA GLU A 311 21.60 -0.38 15.11
C GLU A 311 20.79 0.54 14.18
N VAL A 312 19.47 0.29 14.03
CA VAL A 312 18.58 1.16 13.26
C VAL A 312 18.54 2.56 13.86
N LEU A 313 18.28 2.70 15.17
CA LEU A 313 18.32 4.02 15.82
C LEU A 313 19.63 4.75 15.54
N SER A 314 20.77 4.05 15.64
CA SER A 314 22.08 4.65 15.39
C SER A 314 22.25 5.10 13.92
N SER A 315 21.61 4.43 12.98
CA SER A 315 21.65 4.79 11.56
C SER A 315 20.78 6.00 11.22
N LEU A 316 19.74 6.25 12.02
CA LEU A 316 18.82 7.39 11.83
C LEU A 316 19.40 8.71 12.37
N LEU A 317 20.46 8.67 13.18
CA LEU A 317 20.99 9.82 13.90
C LEU A 317 22.29 10.36 13.27
N ILE A 318 22.50 11.67 13.46
CA ILE A 318 23.79 12.32 13.17
C ILE A 318 24.83 12.12 14.29
N CYS A 319 24.41 11.63 15.43
CA CYS A 319 25.26 11.40 16.62
C CYS A 319 25.01 10.01 17.22
N GLN A 320 25.82 9.62 18.20
CA GLN A 320 25.58 8.36 18.91
C GLN A 320 24.35 8.48 19.83
N PRO A 321 23.51 7.41 19.91
CA PRO A 321 22.34 7.40 20.79
C PRO A 321 22.71 7.67 22.26
N THR A 322 22.05 8.64 22.87
CA THR A 322 22.23 8.96 24.28
C THR A 322 21.65 7.87 25.20
N PRO A 323 22.02 7.84 26.50
CA PRO A 323 21.37 6.93 27.46
C PRO A 323 19.85 7.10 27.52
N GLU A 324 19.35 8.34 27.40
CA GLU A 324 17.93 8.68 27.42
C GLU A 324 17.22 8.09 26.18
N MET A 325 17.81 8.23 24.99
CA MET A 325 17.29 7.63 23.76
C MET A 325 17.24 6.11 23.84
N ARG A 326 18.29 5.49 24.37
CA ARG A 326 18.33 4.03 24.58
C ARG A 326 17.25 3.58 25.57
N SER A 327 17.00 4.36 26.63
CA SER A 327 15.91 4.09 27.57
C SER A 327 14.55 4.22 26.92
N ALA A 328 14.32 5.28 26.13
CA ALA A 328 13.06 5.47 25.42
C ALA A 328 12.82 4.36 24.38
N LEU A 329 13.85 3.97 23.62
CA LEU A 329 13.77 2.84 22.69
C LEU A 329 13.47 1.52 23.42
N LYS A 330 14.03 1.33 24.63
CA LYS A 330 13.73 0.14 25.44
C LYS A 330 12.28 0.13 25.87
N ASP A 331 11.74 1.28 26.29
CA ASP A 331 10.33 1.42 26.65
C ASP A 331 9.42 1.12 25.43
N LEU A 332 9.77 1.60 24.22
CA LEU A 332 9.08 1.23 22.97
C LEU A 332 9.13 -0.29 22.75
N SER A 333 10.33 -0.86 22.81
CA SER A 333 10.52 -2.31 22.59
C SER A 333 9.75 -3.18 23.59
N ASP A 334 9.54 -2.73 24.82
CA ASP A 334 8.89 -3.53 25.86
C ASP A 334 7.37 -3.33 25.94
N ARG A 335 6.87 -2.15 25.55
CA ARG A 335 5.49 -1.73 25.84
C ARG A 335 4.60 -1.57 24.61
N VAL A 336 5.17 -1.35 23.43
CA VAL A 336 4.38 -1.26 22.19
C VAL A 336 3.70 -2.60 21.92
N PRO A 337 2.38 -2.61 21.66
CA PRO A 337 1.64 -3.83 21.33
C PRO A 337 2.20 -4.52 20.08
N ARG A 338 2.43 -5.83 20.20
CA ARG A 338 2.95 -6.64 19.09
C ARG A 338 1.88 -6.95 18.06
N TRP A 339 2.28 -7.15 16.83
CA TRP A 339 1.38 -7.71 15.84
C TRP A 339 0.95 -9.13 16.23
N LEU A 340 -0.36 -9.37 16.21
CA LEU A 340 -0.98 -10.57 16.81
C LEU A 340 -0.48 -11.90 16.24
N GLY A 341 -0.03 -11.92 15.00
CA GLY A 341 0.51 -13.13 14.36
C GLY A 341 1.87 -13.58 14.91
N LEU A 342 2.59 -12.68 15.59
CA LEU A 342 3.91 -12.95 16.15
C LEU A 342 3.83 -13.39 17.62
N SER A 343 2.72 -13.11 18.31
CA SER A 343 2.59 -13.29 19.76
C SER A 343 2.11 -14.67 20.21
N THR A 344 1.71 -15.56 19.31
CA THR A 344 1.17 -16.90 19.68
C THR A 344 2.21 -17.86 20.23
N SER A 345 3.49 -17.51 20.30
CA SER A 345 4.55 -18.37 20.85
C SER A 345 4.87 -18.13 22.35
N ARG A 346 4.18 -17.24 23.06
CA ARG A 346 4.47 -16.91 24.46
C ARG A 346 3.31 -17.08 25.45
N VAL A 347 2.24 -17.75 25.07
CA VAL A 347 1.23 -18.22 26.06
C VAL A 347 1.46 -19.70 26.29
N GLN A 348 2.47 -20.02 27.04
CA GLN A 348 2.60 -21.24 27.85
C GLN A 348 3.05 -20.88 29.25
#